data_f392f428e04e4fa4bb9ced5bd6f0d4b1
#
_entry.id   f392f428e04e4fa4bb9ced5bd6f0d4b1
#
_cell.length_a   1.000
_cell.length_b   1.000
_cell.length_c   1.000
_cell.angle_alpha   90.00
_cell.angle_beta   90.00
_cell.angle_gamma   90.00
#
_symmetry.space_group_name_H-M   'P 1'
#
loop_
_entity.id
_entity.type
_entity.pdbx_description
1 polymer ?
#
loop_
_entity_poly.entity_id
_entity_poly.type
_entity_poly.pdbx_seq_one_letter_code
_entity_poly.pdbx_strand_id
1 'polypeptide(L)'
;MRLFIALVLFGWLSLNAKEADFISDLEYGMALYKNPRGVACAKCHGVKGEKQEITFYHEKGEKKILYAPQINHLDFKTFKDALSLGKGMMPKYNLNLEEIQAIYLYITSLAHKEERKEPFKP
;
A
#
# COMPACT_ATOMS: atom_id res chain seq x y z
N MET A 1 45.77 -19.09 29.51
CA MET A 1 44.83 -19.82 28.62
C MET A 1 43.36 -19.61 29.00
N ARG A 2 43.03 -19.53 30.27
CA ARG A 2 41.60 -19.27 30.69
C ARG A 2 41.08 -17.88 30.40
N LEU A 3 41.94 -16.85 30.36
CA LEU A 3 41.54 -15.47 30.08
C LEU A 3 41.21 -15.22 28.59
N PHE A 4 41.89 -15.93 27.68
CA PHE A 4 41.65 -15.80 26.24
C PHE A 4 40.32 -16.40 25.77
N ILE A 5 39.87 -17.47 26.44
CA ILE A 5 38.59 -18.12 26.11
C ILE A 5 37.38 -17.22 26.49
N ALA A 6 37.51 -16.49 27.59
CA ALA A 6 36.44 -15.54 28.02
C ALA A 6 36.25 -14.36 27.06
N LEU A 7 37.35 -13.84 26.46
CA LEU A 7 37.29 -12.76 25.49
C LEU A 7 36.69 -13.19 24.14
N VAL A 8 36.94 -14.43 23.70
CA VAL A 8 36.38 -14.95 22.46
C VAL A 8 34.87 -15.21 22.57
N LEU A 9 34.40 -15.66 23.74
CA LEU A 9 32.97 -15.90 23.98
C LEU A 9 32.18 -14.59 24.10
N PHE A 10 32.81 -13.52 24.58
CA PHE A 10 32.14 -12.19 24.68
C PHE A 10 32.02 -11.50 23.31
N GLY A 11 32.92 -11.79 22.36
CA GLY A 11 32.89 -11.24 21.01
C GLY A 11 31.78 -11.82 20.12
N TRP A 12 31.29 -13.03 20.42
CA TRP A 12 30.26 -13.69 19.59
C TRP A 12 28.81 -13.31 19.95
N LEU A 13 28.59 -12.67 21.09
CA LEU A 13 27.26 -12.21 21.49
C LEU A 13 26.82 -10.90 20.84
N SER A 14 27.74 -10.18 20.19
CA SER A 14 27.47 -8.82 19.66
C SER A 14 27.00 -8.80 18.20
N LEU A 15 26.90 -9.94 17.50
CA LEU A 15 26.63 -9.97 16.06
C LEU A 15 25.19 -10.31 15.66
N ASN A 16 24.25 -10.35 16.61
CA ASN A 16 22.85 -10.66 16.31
C ASN A 16 21.90 -9.54 16.76
N ALA A 17 22.31 -8.29 16.73
CA ALA A 17 21.36 -7.20 16.73
C ALA A 17 20.71 -7.11 15.34
N LYS A 18 19.69 -7.93 15.08
CA LYS A 18 18.71 -7.64 14.05
C LYS A 18 18.14 -6.28 14.42
N GLU A 19 18.42 -5.27 13.60
CA GLU A 19 17.67 -4.02 13.68
C GLU A 19 16.21 -4.41 13.62
N ALA A 20 15.48 -4.17 14.70
CA ALA A 20 14.04 -4.30 14.71
C ALA A 20 13.53 -3.20 13.78
N ASP A 21 13.15 -3.58 12.57
CA ASP A 21 12.41 -2.70 11.68
C ASP A 21 11.19 -2.20 12.46
N PHE A 22 11.19 -0.91 12.81
CA PHE A 22 10.20 -0.35 13.73
C PHE A 22 8.80 -0.40 13.14
N ILE A 23 8.68 -0.45 11.82
CA ILE A 23 7.44 -0.60 11.06
C ILE A 23 7.73 -1.39 9.78
N SER A 24 6.90 -2.36 9.46
CA SER A 24 7.03 -3.10 8.20
C SER A 24 6.57 -2.25 7.00
N ASP A 25 7.10 -2.54 5.80
CA ASP A 25 6.67 -1.88 4.56
C ASP A 25 5.16 -1.99 4.33
N LEU A 26 4.55 -3.09 4.76
CA LEU A 26 3.12 -3.30 4.68
C LEU A 26 2.33 -2.36 5.59
N GLU A 27 2.78 -2.19 6.83
CA GLU A 27 2.17 -1.26 7.80
C GLU A 27 2.39 0.19 7.38
N TYR A 28 3.57 0.51 6.85
CA TYR A 28 3.87 1.81 6.29
C TYR A 28 2.97 2.12 5.09
N GLY A 29 2.81 1.19 4.16
CA GLY A 29 1.91 1.31 3.02
C GLY A 29 0.46 1.49 3.46
N MET A 30 0.00 0.77 4.49
CA MET A 30 -1.32 0.95 5.08
C MET A 30 -1.51 2.35 5.68
N ALA A 31 -0.52 2.84 6.41
CA ALA A 31 -0.56 4.17 7.00
C ALA A 31 -0.64 5.27 5.93
N LEU A 32 0.16 5.15 4.87
CA LEU A 32 0.13 6.08 3.73
C LEU A 32 -1.17 6.01 2.92
N TYR A 33 -1.75 4.84 2.74
CA TYR A 33 -3.04 4.67 2.07
C TYR A 33 -4.16 5.41 2.80
N LYS A 34 -4.11 5.42 4.13
CA LYS A 34 -5.05 6.14 4.98
C LYS A 34 -4.72 7.64 5.10
N ASN A 35 -3.47 8.00 5.01
CA ASN A 35 -3.00 9.39 5.12
C ASN A 35 -1.76 9.65 4.25
N PRO A 36 -1.92 9.89 2.96
CA PRO A 36 -0.83 10.16 2.02
C PRO A 36 -0.36 11.64 2.05
N ARG A 37 -0.55 12.35 3.15
CA ARG A 37 -0.36 13.80 3.27
C ARG A 37 -1.30 14.59 2.33
N GLY A 38 -2.52 14.11 2.21
CA GLY A 38 -3.56 14.67 1.35
C GLY A 38 -4.87 13.92 1.53
N VAL A 39 -5.68 13.90 0.51
CA VAL A 39 -6.95 13.14 0.52
C VAL A 39 -6.63 11.64 0.63
N ALA A 40 -7.20 10.98 1.62
CA ALA A 40 -7.01 9.55 1.82
C ALA A 40 -7.43 8.73 0.59
N CYS A 41 -6.60 7.79 0.17
CA CYS A 41 -6.91 6.89 -0.95
C CYS A 41 -8.21 6.10 -0.68
N ALA A 42 -8.39 5.68 0.56
CA ALA A 42 -9.56 4.93 1.00
C ALA A 42 -10.90 5.68 0.82
N LYS A 43 -10.89 7.02 0.78
CA LYS A 43 -12.13 7.82 0.56
C LYS A 43 -12.78 7.55 -0.78
N CYS A 44 -11.98 7.33 -1.81
CA CYS A 44 -12.45 7.10 -3.16
C CYS A 44 -12.33 5.63 -3.57
N HIS A 45 -11.26 4.95 -3.15
CA HIS A 45 -10.96 3.59 -3.57
C HIS A 45 -11.31 2.51 -2.53
N GLY A 46 -12.05 2.88 -1.46
CA GLY A 46 -12.42 1.94 -0.40
C GLY A 46 -11.23 1.44 0.41
N VAL A 47 -11.48 0.55 1.36
CA VAL A 47 -10.45 0.00 2.26
C VAL A 47 -9.53 -0.99 1.55
N LYS A 48 -9.96 -1.57 0.44
CA LYS A 48 -9.26 -2.65 -0.27
C LYS A 48 -8.84 -2.28 -1.69
N GLY A 49 -9.05 -1.03 -2.11
CA GLY A 49 -8.79 -0.60 -3.47
C GLY A 49 -9.79 -1.14 -4.50
N GLU A 50 -11.00 -1.41 -4.07
CA GLU A 50 -12.10 -1.87 -4.91
C GLU A 50 -12.75 -0.73 -5.70
N LYS A 51 -13.54 -1.07 -6.71
CA LYS A 51 -14.38 -0.10 -7.41
C LYS A 51 -15.44 0.45 -6.44
N GLN A 52 -15.51 1.77 -6.30
CA GLN A 52 -16.42 2.43 -5.37
C GLN A 52 -17.14 3.61 -6.03
N GLU A 53 -18.41 3.79 -5.70
CA GLU A 53 -19.15 5.00 -6.06
C GLU A 53 -18.64 6.18 -5.21
N ILE A 54 -18.25 7.28 -5.87
CA ILE A 54 -17.81 8.51 -5.21
C ILE A 54 -18.97 9.47 -5.05
N THR A 55 -19.70 9.75 -6.14
CA THR A 55 -20.81 10.69 -6.19
C THR A 55 -21.61 10.51 -7.47
N PHE A 56 -22.67 11.29 -7.65
CA PHE A 56 -23.39 11.36 -8.90
C PHE A 56 -23.42 12.81 -9.45
N TYR A 57 -23.63 12.93 -10.73
CA TYR A 57 -23.81 14.20 -11.42
C TYR A 57 -24.91 14.07 -12.48
N HIS A 58 -25.39 15.20 -12.98
CA HIS A 58 -26.37 15.22 -14.08
C HIS A 58 -25.69 15.71 -15.35
N GLU A 59 -25.84 14.97 -16.41
CA GLU A 59 -25.41 15.37 -17.75
C GLU A 59 -26.56 15.19 -18.72
N LYS A 60 -26.92 16.28 -19.43
CA LYS A 60 -28.07 16.34 -20.38
C LYS A 60 -29.39 15.83 -19.76
N GLY A 61 -29.61 16.12 -18.46
CA GLY A 61 -30.82 15.70 -17.74
C GLY A 61 -30.78 14.27 -17.18
N GLU A 62 -29.77 13.48 -17.49
CA GLU A 62 -29.61 12.11 -16.98
C GLU A 62 -28.69 12.07 -15.76
N LYS A 63 -29.05 11.27 -14.75
CA LYS A 63 -28.21 11.01 -13.60
C LYS A 63 -27.09 10.05 -13.98
N LYS A 64 -25.86 10.48 -13.81
CA LYS A 64 -24.65 9.65 -13.99
C LYS A 64 -23.91 9.47 -12.68
N ILE A 65 -23.38 8.29 -12.47
CA ILE A 65 -22.60 7.95 -11.27
C ILE A 65 -21.13 8.03 -11.61
N LEU A 66 -20.37 8.71 -10.75
CA LEU A 66 -18.91 8.74 -10.82
C LEU A 66 -18.35 7.64 -9.93
N TYR A 67 -17.56 6.79 -10.51
CA TYR A 67 -16.87 5.69 -9.81
C TYR A 67 -15.38 5.94 -9.72
N ALA A 68 -14.78 5.59 -8.57
CA ALA A 68 -13.36 5.31 -8.50
C ALA A 68 -13.11 3.91 -9.08
N PRO A 69 -12.13 3.74 -9.97
CA PRO A 69 -11.81 2.42 -10.50
C PRO A 69 -11.18 1.53 -9.43
N GLN A 70 -11.27 0.21 -9.63
CA GLN A 70 -10.51 -0.75 -8.88
C GLN A 70 -9.01 -0.57 -9.13
N ILE A 71 -8.18 -0.57 -8.08
CA ILE A 71 -6.75 -0.30 -8.16
C ILE A 71 -5.85 -1.41 -7.63
N ASN A 72 -6.40 -2.41 -6.98
CA ASN A 72 -5.65 -3.51 -6.34
C ASN A 72 -5.14 -4.59 -7.32
N HIS A 73 -5.41 -4.45 -8.60
CA HIS A 73 -4.98 -5.36 -9.67
C HIS A 73 -4.09 -4.70 -10.74
N LEU A 74 -3.80 -3.41 -10.58
CA LEU A 74 -2.99 -2.66 -11.53
C LEU A 74 -1.51 -3.11 -11.48
N ASP A 75 -0.82 -3.02 -12.60
CA ASP A 75 0.64 -3.10 -12.62
C ASP A 75 1.27 -1.88 -11.94
N PHE A 76 2.50 -2.05 -11.43
CA PHE A 76 3.17 -1.00 -10.67
C PHE A 76 3.40 0.29 -11.47
N LYS A 77 3.70 0.19 -12.76
CA LYS A 77 3.91 1.37 -13.59
C LYS A 77 2.65 2.22 -13.71
N THR A 78 1.53 1.60 -14.02
CA THR A 78 0.22 2.26 -14.13
C THR A 78 -0.18 2.90 -12.79
N PHE A 79 0.00 2.17 -11.68
CA PHE A 79 -0.27 2.66 -10.34
C PHE A 79 0.59 3.89 -9.99
N LYS A 80 1.90 3.81 -10.20
CA LYS A 80 2.85 4.90 -9.97
C LYS A 80 2.52 6.14 -10.78
N ASP A 81 2.26 5.97 -12.08
CA ASP A 81 1.96 7.08 -12.99
C ASP A 81 0.68 7.82 -12.57
N ALA A 82 -0.35 7.09 -12.12
CA ALA A 82 -1.59 7.70 -11.62
C ALA A 82 -1.35 8.58 -10.39
N LEU A 83 -0.51 8.15 -9.45
CA LEU A 83 -0.17 8.92 -8.25
C LEU A 83 0.69 10.16 -8.55
N SER A 84 1.63 10.03 -9.49
CA SER A 84 2.59 11.08 -9.82
C SER A 84 2.01 12.17 -10.72
N LEU A 85 1.12 11.79 -11.62
CA LEU A 85 0.57 12.69 -12.64
C LEU A 85 -0.83 13.24 -12.27
N GLY A 86 -1.56 12.49 -11.44
CA GLY A 86 -2.98 12.68 -11.23
C GLY A 86 -3.78 12.24 -12.47
N LYS A 87 -5.05 11.95 -12.29
CA LYS A 87 -5.92 11.58 -13.43
C LYS A 87 -7.38 11.91 -13.12
N GLY A 88 -7.99 12.75 -13.93
CA GLY A 88 -9.38 13.16 -13.74
C GLY A 88 -9.57 13.86 -12.39
N MET A 89 -10.44 13.31 -11.55
CA MET A 89 -10.68 13.84 -10.19
C MET A 89 -9.65 13.35 -9.17
N MET A 90 -8.79 12.39 -9.52
CA MET A 90 -7.75 11.91 -8.63
C MET A 90 -6.69 12.99 -8.46
N PRO A 91 -6.38 13.45 -7.22
CA PRO A 91 -5.35 14.43 -6.99
C PRO A 91 -3.96 13.89 -7.30
N LYS A 92 -3.04 14.79 -7.61
CA LYS A 92 -1.62 14.47 -7.66
C LYS A 92 -1.06 14.42 -6.24
N TYR A 93 -0.28 13.37 -5.94
CA TYR A 93 0.34 13.20 -4.64
C TYR A 93 1.85 13.47 -4.69
N ASN A 94 2.37 14.08 -3.63
CA ASN A 94 3.80 14.27 -3.44
C ASN A 94 4.37 13.10 -2.61
N LEU A 95 4.55 11.97 -3.28
CA LEU A 95 5.08 10.72 -2.71
C LEU A 95 6.39 10.37 -3.42
N ASN A 96 7.37 9.89 -2.66
CA ASN A 96 8.59 9.35 -3.24
C ASN A 96 8.37 7.89 -3.71
N LEU A 97 9.38 7.33 -4.37
CA LEU A 97 9.25 5.99 -4.95
C LEU A 97 9.02 4.90 -3.89
N GLU A 98 9.70 4.98 -2.75
CA GLU A 98 9.56 4.01 -1.65
C GLU A 98 8.16 4.05 -1.04
N GLU A 99 7.60 5.24 -0.86
CA GLU A 99 6.23 5.44 -0.38
C GLU A 99 5.20 4.87 -1.34
N ILE A 100 5.38 5.08 -2.65
CA ILE A 100 4.52 4.50 -3.69
C ILE A 100 4.62 2.98 -3.69
N GLN A 101 5.82 2.42 -3.55
CA GLN A 101 6.04 0.97 -3.44
C GLN A 101 5.37 0.38 -2.20
N ALA A 102 5.46 1.05 -1.06
CA ALA A 102 4.81 0.60 0.17
C ALA A 102 3.28 0.57 0.04
N ILE A 103 2.67 1.62 -0.53
CA ILE A 103 1.23 1.64 -0.80
C ILE A 103 0.83 0.53 -1.77
N TYR A 104 1.60 0.34 -2.84
CA TYR A 104 1.35 -0.71 -3.82
C TYR A 104 1.41 -2.11 -3.21
N LEU A 105 2.43 -2.38 -2.38
CA LEU A 105 2.55 -3.63 -1.64
C LEU A 105 1.32 -3.89 -0.75
N TYR A 106 0.87 -2.87 -0.02
CA TYR A 106 -0.31 -2.97 0.83
C TYR A 106 -1.56 -3.34 0.02
N ILE A 107 -1.86 -2.60 -1.05
CA ILE A 107 -3.07 -2.79 -1.86
C ILE A 107 -3.08 -4.15 -2.56
N THR A 108 -1.98 -4.58 -3.14
CA THR A 108 -1.88 -5.87 -3.83
C THR A 108 -1.93 -7.05 -2.85
N SER A 109 -1.41 -6.89 -1.64
CA SER A 109 -1.49 -7.91 -0.60
C SER A 109 -2.94 -8.21 -0.17
N LEU A 110 -3.81 -7.21 -0.23
CA LEU A 110 -5.24 -7.38 0.09
C LEU A 110 -5.96 -8.19 -0.99
N ALA A 111 -5.67 -7.95 -2.27
CA ALA A 111 -6.22 -8.73 -3.38
C ALA A 111 -5.87 -10.22 -3.27
N HIS A 112 -4.61 -10.54 -3.01
CA HIS A 112 -4.16 -11.93 -2.82
C HIS A 112 -4.77 -12.64 -1.61
N LYS A 113 -5.14 -11.90 -0.57
CA LYS A 113 -5.85 -12.46 0.58
C LYS A 113 -7.30 -12.83 0.26
N GLU A 114 -7.93 -12.12 -0.65
CA GLU A 114 -9.31 -12.43 -1.08
C GLU A 114 -9.33 -13.64 -2.01
N GLU A 115 -8.46 -13.71 -3.00
CA GLU A 115 -8.35 -14.88 -3.89
C GLU A 115 -8.10 -16.17 -3.12
N ARG A 116 -7.36 -16.12 -2.02
CA ARG A 116 -7.09 -17.29 -1.15
C ARG A 116 -8.28 -17.70 -0.30
N LYS A 117 -9.28 -16.83 -0.11
CA LYS A 117 -10.48 -17.12 0.68
C LYS A 117 -11.61 -17.72 -0.15
N GLU A 118 -11.56 -17.62 -1.47
CA GLU A 118 -12.51 -18.30 -2.32
C GLU A 118 -12.19 -19.80 -2.32
N PRO A 119 -13.10 -20.67 -1.81
CA PRO A 119 -12.91 -22.12 -1.91
C PRO A 119 -12.92 -22.50 -3.39
N PHE A 120 -11.96 -23.33 -3.80
CA PHE A 120 -11.93 -23.98 -5.11
C PHE A 120 -13.32 -24.53 -5.43
N LYS A 121 -13.98 -23.89 -6.38
CA LYS A 121 -15.27 -24.38 -6.89
C LYS A 121 -14.96 -25.39 -7.99
N PRO A 122 -15.29 -26.68 -7.80
CA PRO A 122 -15.01 -27.71 -8.80
C PRO A 122 -15.81 -27.49 -10.08
#